data_a9f1ad9f3f8b68f48c73e2be8dc6b2b9
#
_entry.id   a9f1ad9f3f8b68f48c73e2be8dc6b2b9
#
_cell.length_a   1.000
_cell.length_b   1.000
_cell.length_c   1.000
_cell.angle_alpha   90.00
_cell.angle_beta   90.00
_cell.angle_gamma   90.00
#
_symmetry.space_group_name_H-M   'P 1'
#
loop_
_entity.id
_entity.type
_entity.pdbx_description
1 polymer ?
#
loop_
_entity_poly.entity_id
_entity_poly.type
_entity_poly.pdbx_seq_one_letter_code
_entity_poly.pdbx_strand_id
1 'polypeptide(L)'
;MVSGKGSTIVQAPEQGQVLKLDLDPSLGHEQKGYRPVLVASATAFNRHTGFCWVVPITTPQKGLPNEIRLPEGLPVYGALLLSQLRSIDWRVRPFSVACSVSPVFLEDILARLSAVIELE
;
A
#
# COMPACT_ATOMS: atom_id res chain seq x y z
N MET A 1 -16.82 -10.56 -21.79
CA MET A 1 -16.75 -9.88 -21.75
C MET A 1 -16.74 -9.18 -22.22
N VAL A 2 -17.03 -9.23 -22.06
CA VAL A 2 -17.07 -8.47 -22.29
C VAL A 2 -16.94 -7.83 -22.84
N SER A 3 -17.13 -7.76 -22.89
CA SER A 3 -17.11 -6.98 -23.31
C SER A 3 -17.00 -6.21 -23.74
N GLY A 4 -16.93 -6.02 -23.86
CA GLY A 4 -16.91 -5.19 -24.07
C GLY A 4 -16.94 -4.54 -24.19
N LYS A 5 -17.41 -4.41 -24.22
CA LYS A 5 -17.58 -3.60 -23.88
C LYS A 5 -17.71 -3.43 -23.02
N GLY A 6 -17.29 -3.60 -23.21
CA GLY A 6 -17.71 -3.28 -22.20
C GLY A 6 -17.38 -2.97 -20.83
N SER A 7 -17.70 -3.72 -19.95
CA SER A 7 -17.50 -3.41 -18.55
C SER A 7 -16.04 -3.57 -18.17
N THR A 8 -15.50 -2.56 -17.48
CA THR A 8 -14.18 -2.65 -16.91
C THR A 8 -14.29 -3.35 -15.57
N ILE A 9 -13.67 -4.52 -15.46
CA ILE A 9 -13.60 -5.22 -14.18
C ILE A 9 -12.36 -4.72 -13.46
N VAL A 10 -12.57 -4.03 -12.35
CA VAL A 10 -11.46 -3.57 -11.51
C VAL A 10 -11.09 -4.73 -10.59
N GLN A 11 -9.86 -5.20 -10.73
CA GLN A 11 -9.37 -6.26 -9.87
C GLN A 11 -8.92 -5.71 -8.54
N ALA A 12 -9.13 -6.49 -7.48
CA ALA A 12 -8.69 -6.11 -6.15
C ALA A 12 -7.17 -6.00 -6.12
N PRO A 13 -6.64 -5.05 -5.36
CA PRO A 13 -5.19 -4.97 -5.14
C PRO A 13 -4.66 -6.26 -4.56
N GLU A 14 -3.48 -6.66 -5.02
CA GLU A 14 -2.82 -7.86 -4.50
C GLU A 14 -1.78 -7.50 -3.47
N GLN A 15 -1.64 -8.35 -2.48
CA GLN A 15 -0.64 -8.15 -1.43
C GLN A 15 0.74 -8.02 -2.03
N GLY A 16 1.49 -6.99 -1.60
CA GLY A 16 2.83 -6.74 -2.10
C GLY A 16 2.88 -5.82 -3.30
N GLN A 17 1.75 -5.45 -3.87
CA GLN A 17 1.74 -4.47 -4.95
C GLN A 17 1.98 -3.07 -4.40
N VAL A 18 2.67 -2.26 -5.21
CA VAL A 18 2.79 -0.83 -4.96
C VAL A 18 1.79 -0.13 -5.87
N LEU A 19 0.88 0.58 -5.26
CA LEU A 19 -0.16 1.33 -5.97
C LEU A 19 0.17 2.82 -5.94
N LYS A 20 -0.34 3.55 -6.92
CA LYS A 20 -0.36 5.01 -6.88
C LYS A 20 -1.80 5.46 -6.78
N LEU A 21 -2.09 6.25 -5.77
CA LEU A 21 -3.44 6.72 -5.52
C LEU A 21 -3.43 7.98 -4.66
N ASP A 22 -4.57 8.63 -4.58
CA ASP A 22 -4.74 9.82 -3.76
C ASP A 22 -5.15 9.41 -2.35
N LEU A 23 -4.36 9.83 -1.38
CA LEU A 23 -4.61 9.53 0.03
C LEU A 23 -5.54 10.54 0.71
N ASP A 24 -5.90 11.61 0.02
CA ASP A 24 -6.82 12.58 0.59
C ASP A 24 -8.23 12.01 0.74
N PRO A 25 -8.99 12.40 1.77
CA PRO A 25 -8.59 13.36 2.79
C PRO A 25 -7.69 12.75 3.86
N SER A 26 -6.75 13.57 4.35
CA SER A 26 -5.84 13.19 5.42
C SER A 26 -5.76 14.33 6.41
N LEU A 27 -5.47 14.02 7.66
CA LEU A 27 -5.46 15.00 8.75
C LEU A 27 -4.13 15.00 9.47
N GLY A 28 -3.76 16.17 9.98
CA GLY A 28 -2.56 16.33 10.80
C GLY A 28 -1.30 15.93 10.06
N HIS A 29 -0.53 15.03 10.66
CA HIS A 29 0.76 14.59 10.11
C HIS A 29 0.64 13.35 9.22
N GLU A 30 -0.58 12.93 8.87
CA GLU A 30 -0.78 11.84 7.94
C GLU A 30 -0.29 12.20 6.55
N GLN A 31 0.25 11.22 5.83
CA GLN A 31 0.60 11.41 4.43
C GLN A 31 -0.64 11.73 3.61
N LYS A 32 -0.51 12.65 2.68
CA LYS A 32 -1.64 13.12 1.89
C LYS A 32 -1.23 13.36 0.46
N GLY A 33 -2.23 13.54 -0.39
CA GLY A 33 -2.04 13.76 -1.81
C GLY A 33 -1.82 12.46 -2.57
N TYR A 34 -1.46 12.59 -3.84
CA TYR A 34 -1.25 11.45 -4.74
C TYR A 34 0.12 10.84 -4.45
N ARG A 35 0.11 9.57 -4.02
CA ARG A 35 1.34 8.94 -3.53
C ARG A 35 1.37 7.46 -3.84
N PRO A 36 2.58 6.87 -3.90
CA PRO A 36 2.70 5.43 -3.91
C PRO A 36 2.45 4.87 -2.51
N VAL A 37 1.83 3.70 -2.47
CA VAL A 37 1.55 2.98 -1.24
C VAL A 37 1.81 1.49 -1.46
N LEU A 38 2.23 0.78 -0.41
CA LEU A 38 2.40 -0.67 -0.46
C LEU A 38 1.16 -1.35 0.10
N VAL A 39 0.62 -2.32 -0.63
CA VAL A 39 -0.51 -3.12 -0.15
C VAL A 39 0.01 -4.16 0.83
N ALA A 40 -0.40 -4.05 2.09
CA ALA A 40 0.04 -4.96 3.15
C ALA A 40 -0.95 -6.08 3.39
N SER A 41 -2.24 -5.86 3.14
CA SER A 41 -3.28 -6.84 3.44
C SER A 41 -3.35 -7.93 2.38
N ALA A 42 -3.79 -9.11 2.83
CA ALA A 42 -3.90 -10.29 1.96
C ALA A 42 -4.86 -10.01 0.80
N THR A 43 -4.52 -10.53 -0.37
CA THR A 43 -5.33 -10.38 -1.58
C THR A 43 -6.77 -10.85 -1.36
N ALA A 44 -6.95 -11.98 -0.67
CA ALA A 44 -8.28 -12.51 -0.40
C ALA A 44 -9.10 -11.56 0.47
N PHE A 45 -8.47 -10.94 1.47
CA PHE A 45 -9.13 -9.95 2.31
C PHE A 45 -9.56 -8.75 1.46
N ASN A 46 -8.67 -8.28 0.60
CA ASN A 46 -8.96 -7.12 -0.25
C ASN A 46 -10.15 -7.37 -1.17
N ARG A 47 -10.15 -8.57 -1.78
CA ARG A 47 -11.23 -8.97 -2.69
C ARG A 47 -12.56 -9.10 -1.95
N HIS A 48 -12.51 -9.69 -0.78
CA HIS A 48 -13.71 -10.03 -0.03
C HIS A 48 -14.39 -8.82 0.59
N THR A 49 -13.59 -7.89 1.11
CA THR A 49 -14.13 -6.74 1.86
C THR A 49 -14.30 -5.48 1.03
N GLY A 50 -13.56 -5.35 -0.08
CA GLY A 50 -13.50 -4.09 -0.82
C GLY A 50 -12.58 -3.05 -0.20
N PHE A 51 -11.90 -3.41 0.90
CA PHE A 51 -10.90 -2.57 1.52
C PHE A 51 -9.53 -3.19 1.34
N CYS A 52 -8.49 -2.39 1.49
CA CYS A 52 -7.14 -2.92 1.64
C CYS A 52 -6.36 -2.02 2.59
N TRP A 53 -5.38 -2.62 3.26
CA TRP A 53 -4.52 -1.90 4.19
C TRP A 53 -3.23 -1.56 3.47
N VAL A 54 -2.88 -0.28 3.49
CA VAL A 54 -1.75 0.22 2.74
C VAL A 54 -0.80 1.01 3.64
N VAL A 55 0.49 0.97 3.27
CA VAL A 55 1.54 1.72 3.94
C VAL A 55 2.03 2.78 2.97
N PRO A 56 1.94 4.06 3.32
CA PRO A 56 2.43 5.13 2.44
C PRO A 56 3.93 5.06 2.22
N ILE A 57 4.34 5.45 1.02
CA ILE A 57 5.74 5.56 0.64
C ILE A 57 6.03 7.05 0.44
N THR A 58 7.08 7.54 1.08
CA THR A 58 7.46 8.95 1.05
C THR A 58 8.93 9.10 0.73
N THR A 59 9.36 10.32 0.44
CA THR A 59 10.77 10.62 0.33
C THR A 59 11.44 10.33 1.67
N PRO A 60 12.55 9.58 1.70
CA PRO A 60 13.20 9.24 2.97
C PRO A 60 13.58 10.48 3.76
N GLN A 61 13.35 10.44 5.07
CA GLN A 61 13.69 11.51 6.00
C GLN A 61 14.52 10.90 7.12
N LYS A 62 15.64 11.55 7.43
CA LYS A 62 16.53 11.04 8.46
C LYS A 62 15.87 11.09 9.83
N GLY A 63 16.06 10.05 10.61
CA GLY A 63 15.65 10.02 12.00
C GLY A 63 14.19 9.70 12.26
N LEU A 64 13.40 9.40 11.24
CA LEU A 64 12.03 8.98 11.48
C LEU A 64 12.01 7.50 11.90
N PRO A 65 11.39 7.18 13.04
CA PRO A 65 11.22 5.79 13.42
C PRO A 65 10.27 5.07 12.46
N ASN A 66 10.50 3.78 12.28
CA ASN A 66 9.68 2.93 11.41
C ASN A 66 9.70 3.33 9.93
N GLU A 67 10.75 4.02 9.51
CA GLU A 67 10.96 4.35 8.10
C GLU A 67 11.83 3.25 7.48
N ILE A 68 11.29 2.52 6.51
CA ILE A 68 11.97 1.41 5.86
C ILE A 68 12.12 1.72 4.37
N ARG A 69 13.36 1.83 3.91
CA ARG A 69 13.62 2.13 2.51
C ARG A 69 13.21 0.98 1.61
N LEU A 70 12.62 1.34 0.47
CA LEU A 70 12.35 0.35 -0.58
C LEU A 70 13.66 -0.14 -1.18
N PRO A 71 13.71 -1.40 -1.63
CA PRO A 71 14.89 -1.90 -2.35
C PRO A 71 15.15 -1.07 -3.60
N GLU A 72 16.42 -1.01 -4.00
CA GLU A 72 16.80 -0.38 -5.25
C GLU A 72 16.32 -1.23 -6.43
N GLY A 73 16.15 -0.59 -7.57
CA GLY A 73 15.76 -1.29 -8.78
C GLY A 73 14.27 -1.31 -9.07
N LEU A 74 13.45 -0.80 -8.16
CA LEU A 74 12.02 -0.67 -8.39
C LEU A 74 11.73 0.64 -9.13
N PRO A 75 10.64 0.70 -9.90
CA PRO A 75 10.24 1.95 -10.55
C PRO A 75 9.71 3.01 -9.58
N VAL A 76 9.63 2.68 -8.30
CA VAL A 76 9.20 3.59 -7.23
C VAL A 76 10.34 3.73 -6.25
N TYR A 77 10.63 4.96 -5.85
CA TYR A 77 11.68 5.30 -4.90
C TYR A 77 11.07 5.88 -3.63
N GLY A 78 11.63 5.51 -2.50
CA GLY A 78 11.20 6.10 -1.24
C GLY A 78 11.30 5.17 -0.07
N ALA A 79 10.63 5.54 1.01
CA ALA A 79 10.61 4.77 2.24
C ALA A 79 9.18 4.55 2.71
N LEU A 80 8.92 3.37 3.23
CA LEU A 80 7.65 3.02 3.84
C LEU A 80 7.55 3.64 5.22
N LEU A 81 6.40 4.23 5.52
CA LEU A 81 6.10 4.75 6.85
C LEU A 81 5.15 3.78 7.54
N LEU A 82 5.72 2.80 8.26
CA LEU A 82 4.92 1.72 8.85
C LEU A 82 3.91 2.24 9.86
N SER A 83 4.24 3.33 10.56
CA SER A 83 3.33 3.93 11.55
C SER A 83 2.07 4.52 10.93
N GLN A 84 2.03 4.66 9.61
CA GLN A 84 0.89 5.27 8.92
C GLN A 84 0.08 4.26 8.12
N LEU A 85 0.15 2.99 8.50
CA LEU A 85 -0.71 1.96 7.93
C LEU A 85 -2.17 2.41 8.04
N ARG A 86 -2.90 2.32 6.93
CA ARG A 86 -4.31 2.72 6.93
C ARG A 86 -5.13 1.85 6.00
N SER A 87 -6.43 1.77 6.30
CA SER A 87 -7.39 1.09 5.46
C SER A 87 -7.96 2.06 4.44
N ILE A 88 -8.07 1.62 3.20
CA ILE A 88 -8.72 2.40 2.15
C ILE A 88 -9.77 1.55 1.44
N ASP A 89 -10.80 2.20 0.92
CA ASP A 89 -11.79 1.53 0.07
C ASP A 89 -11.29 1.62 -1.37
N TRP A 90 -10.73 0.52 -1.87
CA TRP A 90 -10.14 0.51 -3.22
C TRP A 90 -11.17 0.53 -4.32
N ARG A 91 -12.43 0.25 -4.00
CA ARG A 91 -13.49 0.24 -5.02
C ARG A 91 -13.89 1.64 -5.45
N VAL A 92 -13.72 2.63 -4.58
CA VAL A 92 -14.12 4.01 -4.85
C VAL A 92 -12.94 4.96 -4.99
N ARG A 93 -11.73 4.48 -4.76
CA ARG A 93 -10.53 5.31 -4.83
C ARG A 93 -9.71 4.84 -6.04
N PRO A 94 -9.67 5.64 -7.12
CA PRO A 94 -8.93 5.23 -8.31
C PRO A 94 -7.45 4.99 -8.00
N PHE A 95 -6.90 3.93 -8.59
CA PHE A 95 -5.50 3.59 -8.37
C PHE A 95 -4.90 2.98 -9.63
N SER A 96 -3.58 3.00 -9.71
CA SER A 96 -2.82 2.26 -10.72
C SER A 96 -1.77 1.42 -10.01
N VAL A 97 -1.38 0.30 -10.64
CA VAL A 97 -0.35 -0.57 -10.09
C VAL A 97 0.99 -0.17 -10.69
N ALA A 98 1.95 0.19 -9.84
CA ALA A 98 3.29 0.58 -10.29
C ALA A 98 4.22 -0.63 -10.39
N CYS A 99 4.20 -1.52 -9.41
CA CYS A 99 5.08 -2.68 -9.36
C CYS A 99 4.67 -3.58 -8.20
N SER A 100 5.43 -4.64 -7.99
CA SER A 100 5.29 -5.51 -6.82
C SER A 100 6.64 -5.64 -6.15
N VAL A 101 6.66 -5.71 -4.83
CA VAL A 101 7.90 -5.97 -4.10
C VAL A 101 8.16 -7.47 -4.06
N SER A 102 9.42 -7.85 -3.78
CA SER A 102 9.77 -9.26 -3.70
C SER A 102 9.10 -9.91 -2.47
N PRO A 103 8.86 -11.23 -2.52
CA PRO A 103 8.30 -11.94 -1.36
C PRO A 103 9.16 -11.80 -0.12
N VAL A 104 10.48 -11.79 -0.26
CA VAL A 104 11.39 -11.66 0.89
C VAL A 104 11.22 -10.30 1.56
N PHE A 105 11.17 -9.23 0.77
CA PHE A 105 10.96 -7.90 1.31
C PHE A 105 9.59 -7.78 1.97
N LEU A 106 8.56 -8.30 1.30
CA LEU A 106 7.19 -8.27 1.83
C LEU A 106 7.11 -8.99 3.18
N GLU A 107 7.74 -10.15 3.28
CA GLU A 107 7.75 -10.94 4.51
C GLU A 107 8.33 -10.15 5.68
N ASP A 108 9.43 -9.45 5.44
CA ASP A 108 10.04 -8.59 6.46
C ASP A 108 9.10 -7.47 6.90
N ILE A 109 8.45 -6.82 5.94
CA ILE A 109 7.52 -5.73 6.25
C ILE A 109 6.33 -6.24 7.05
N LEU A 110 5.77 -7.39 6.66
CA LEU A 110 4.63 -7.96 7.37
C LEU A 110 5.01 -8.37 8.80
N ALA A 111 6.22 -8.87 9.01
CA ALA A 111 6.69 -9.21 10.34
C ALA A 111 6.77 -7.96 11.23
N ARG A 112 7.25 -6.86 10.68
CA ARG A 112 7.34 -5.59 11.42
C ARG A 112 5.95 -5.04 11.75
N LEU A 113 5.02 -5.12 10.81
CA LEU A 113 3.63 -4.68 11.06
C LEU A 113 2.96 -5.56 12.11
N SER A 114 3.22 -6.86 12.06
CA SER A 114 2.66 -7.79 13.03
C SER A 114 3.13 -7.47 14.45
N ALA A 115 4.36 -7.03 14.61
CA ALA A 115 4.90 -6.66 15.92
C ALA A 115 4.18 -5.44 16.52
N VAL A 116 3.61 -4.59 15.69
CA VAL A 116 2.90 -3.38 16.15
C VAL A 116 1.59 -3.75 16.85
N ILE A 117 0.98 -4.86 16.48
CA ILE A 117 -0.33 -5.27 17.01
C ILE A 117 -0.26 -6.53 17.87
N GLU A 118 0.94 -6.84 18.37
CA GLU A 118 1.11 -7.96 19.29
C GLU A 118 0.44 -7.70 20.64
N LEU A 119 0.02 -8.78 21.27
CA LEU A 119 -0.47 -8.72 22.64
C LEU A 119 0.70 -8.42 23.56
N GLU A 120 0.54 -7.41 24.38
CA GLU A 120 1.57 -7.03 25.36
C GLU A 120 1.37 -7.73 26.70
#